data_8803c0ae4587701094496efb31850941
#
_entry.id   8803c0ae4587701094496efb31850941
#
_cell.length_a   1.000
_cell.length_b   1.000
_cell.length_c   1.000
_cell.angle_alpha   90.00
_cell.angle_beta   90.00
_cell.angle_gamma   90.00
#
_symmetry.space_group_name_H-M   'P 1'
#
loop_
_entity.id
_entity.type
_entity.pdbx_description
1 polymer ?
#
loop_
_entity_poly.entity_id
_entity_poly.type
_entity_poly.pdbx_seq_one_letter_code
_entity_poly.pdbx_strand_id
1 'polypeptide(L)'
;GYIYKKNYQAKYCVGCESEKTDSELVNGECPDHPGTSIEIINEENYFFKLSALQDKLLDFYNKNPQFIVPAFRFNEIKAFTERGLQDFSISRMKEKMSWGVSVPGDANHVMYVWFDALSNYISTLGWPEDQTTFEKYWVNGNPIQYCGKDNTRFQGVIWQAMLMAAGLPNTNKIVVNGHITADGGVKMSKTLG
;
A
#
# COMPACT_ATOMS: atom_id res chain seq x y z
N GLY A 1 6.94 7.01 17.35
CA GLY A 1 6.36 7.10 16.08
C GLY A 1 6.69 5.97 15.13
N TYR A 2 5.80 5.81 14.16
CA TYR A 2 5.95 4.79 13.11
C TYR A 2 6.55 5.34 11.81
N ILE A 3 7.01 6.60 11.80
CA ILE A 3 7.63 7.24 10.65
C ILE A 3 9.03 7.73 11.03
N TYR A 4 10.02 7.52 10.15
CA TYR A 4 11.39 7.94 10.34
C TYR A 4 12.05 8.27 8.98
N LYS A 5 13.11 9.09 8.97
CA LYS A 5 13.94 9.34 7.80
C LYS A 5 15.10 8.36 7.73
N LYS A 6 15.44 7.96 6.52
CA LYS A 6 16.56 7.05 6.24
C LYS A 6 17.14 7.34 4.87
N ASN A 7 18.47 7.39 4.79
CA ASN A 7 19.19 7.27 3.53
C ASN A 7 19.13 5.81 3.08
N TYR A 8 18.77 5.58 1.84
CA TYR A 8 18.71 4.25 1.28
C TYR A 8 19.10 4.24 -0.19
N GLN A 9 19.53 3.07 -0.61
CA GLN A 9 19.80 2.77 -2.00
C GLN A 9 18.73 1.81 -2.50
N ALA A 10 18.06 2.16 -3.58
CA ALA A 10 17.06 1.32 -4.21
C ALA A 10 17.38 1.09 -5.69
N LYS A 11 16.99 -0.08 -6.19
CA LYS A 11 16.93 -0.39 -7.60
C LYS A 11 15.58 0.06 -8.13
N TYR A 12 15.57 0.96 -9.08
CA TYR A 12 14.34 1.57 -9.60
C TYR A 12 14.13 1.23 -11.07
N CYS A 13 12.94 0.75 -11.38
CA CYS A 13 12.51 0.55 -12.75
C CYS A 13 11.68 1.75 -13.22
N VAL A 14 12.20 2.50 -14.19
CA VAL A 14 11.51 3.69 -14.73
C VAL A 14 10.19 3.31 -15.40
N GLY A 15 10.12 2.16 -16.06
CA GLY A 15 8.90 1.71 -16.73
C GLY A 15 7.79 1.29 -15.76
N CYS A 16 8.14 0.71 -14.59
CA CYS A 16 7.17 0.41 -13.54
C CYS A 16 6.88 1.60 -12.63
N GLU A 17 7.71 2.65 -12.69
CA GLU A 17 7.72 3.76 -11.73
C GLU A 17 7.80 3.28 -10.26
N SER A 18 8.56 2.21 -10.01
CA SER A 18 8.65 1.55 -8.71
C SER A 18 10.01 0.96 -8.43
N GLU A 19 10.28 0.86 -7.13
CA GLU A 19 11.44 0.13 -6.62
C GLU A 19 11.29 -1.37 -6.87
N LYS A 20 12.42 -2.03 -7.09
CA LYS A 20 12.52 -3.47 -7.33
C LYS A 20 13.52 -4.07 -6.34
N THR A 21 13.14 -5.18 -5.75
CA THR A 21 14.05 -6.03 -4.98
C THR A 21 14.85 -6.94 -5.92
N ASP A 22 15.95 -7.52 -5.45
CA ASP A 22 16.73 -8.46 -6.25
C ASP A 22 15.92 -9.68 -6.70
N SER A 23 14.96 -10.11 -5.89
CA SER A 23 14.07 -11.24 -6.21
C SER A 23 13.00 -10.91 -7.27
N GLU A 24 12.77 -9.65 -7.56
CA GLU A 24 11.83 -9.19 -8.59
C GLU A 24 12.52 -8.92 -9.93
N LEU A 25 13.84 -8.99 -9.96
CA LEU A 25 14.63 -8.84 -11.17
C LEU A 25 15.04 -10.20 -11.75
N VAL A 26 15.02 -10.32 -13.06
CA VAL A 26 15.51 -11.48 -13.79
C VAL A 26 16.77 -11.06 -14.55
N ASN A 27 17.91 -11.67 -14.25
CA ASN A 27 19.22 -11.28 -14.80
C ASN A 27 19.58 -9.80 -14.62
N GLY A 28 19.07 -9.17 -13.54
CA GLY A 28 19.29 -7.76 -13.27
C GLY A 28 18.35 -6.79 -13.99
N GLU A 29 17.40 -7.28 -14.76
CA GLU A 29 16.41 -6.49 -15.50
C GLU A 29 14.99 -6.68 -14.94
N CYS A 30 14.14 -5.69 -15.17
CA CYS A 30 12.72 -5.78 -14.83
C CYS A 30 12.01 -6.69 -15.85
N PRO A 31 11.36 -7.79 -15.43
CA PRO A 31 10.67 -8.70 -16.35
C PRO A 31 9.48 -8.05 -17.08
N ASP A 32 8.87 -7.01 -16.48
CA ASP A 32 7.76 -6.28 -17.10
C ASP A 32 8.24 -5.25 -18.13
N HIS A 33 9.53 -4.85 -18.07
CA HIS A 33 10.15 -3.86 -18.96
C HIS A 33 11.55 -4.34 -19.39
N PRO A 34 11.62 -5.39 -20.22
CA PRO A 34 12.89 -5.92 -20.73
C PRO A 34 13.67 -4.85 -21.51
N GLY A 35 14.99 -4.82 -21.31
CA GLY A 35 15.88 -3.85 -21.97
C GLY A 35 15.85 -2.43 -21.37
N THR A 36 15.04 -2.18 -20.35
CA THR A 36 15.10 -0.92 -19.60
C THR A 36 16.12 -1.08 -18.46
N SER A 37 17.09 -0.16 -18.42
CA SER A 37 18.11 -0.17 -17.36
C SER A 37 17.48 0.10 -15.99
N ILE A 38 17.95 -0.64 -14.99
CA ILE A 38 17.60 -0.37 -13.59
C ILE A 38 18.49 0.76 -13.07
N GLU A 39 17.85 1.81 -12.60
CA GLU A 39 18.56 2.94 -11.97
C GLU A 39 18.83 2.66 -10.50
N ILE A 40 20.02 3.03 -10.04
CA ILE A 40 20.36 3.02 -8.62
C ILE A 40 20.04 4.38 -8.03
N ILE A 41 19.04 4.43 -7.19
CA ILE A 41 18.62 5.66 -6.50
C ILE A 41 19.26 5.70 -5.12
N ASN A 42 19.96 6.79 -4.81
CA ASN A 42 20.43 7.10 -3.47
C ASN A 42 19.66 8.30 -2.96
N GLU A 43 18.77 8.08 -2.00
CA GLU A 43 17.88 9.11 -1.49
C GLU A 43 17.72 9.04 0.03
N GLU A 44 17.47 10.20 0.65
CA GLU A 44 16.90 10.25 1.98
C GLU A 44 15.38 10.36 1.86
N ASN A 45 14.66 9.38 2.34
CA ASN A 45 13.19 9.38 2.31
C ASN A 45 12.60 9.06 3.69
N TYR A 46 11.33 9.38 3.85
CA TYR A 46 10.54 8.94 4.99
C TYR A 46 10.14 7.48 4.79
N PHE A 47 10.22 6.72 5.87
CA PHE A 47 9.83 5.31 5.92
C PHE A 47 8.74 5.08 6.94
N PHE A 48 7.81 4.19 6.61
CA PHE A 48 6.81 3.68 7.53
C PHE A 48 7.28 2.35 8.13
N LYS A 49 7.29 2.28 9.48
CA LYS A 49 7.71 1.08 10.23
C LYS A 49 6.62 0.00 10.17
N LEU A 50 6.40 -0.56 8.98
CA LEU A 50 5.43 -1.62 8.77
C LEU A 50 5.81 -2.89 9.55
N SER A 51 7.10 -3.20 9.64
CA SER A 51 7.63 -4.34 10.39
C SER A 51 7.22 -4.32 11.86
N ALA A 52 7.15 -3.13 12.49
CA ALA A 52 6.74 -2.97 13.89
C ALA A 52 5.25 -3.25 14.15
N LEU A 53 4.46 -3.41 13.09
CA LEU A 53 3.02 -3.69 13.17
C LEU A 53 2.66 -5.13 12.78
N GLN A 54 3.66 -5.94 12.41
CA GLN A 54 3.45 -7.31 11.95
C GLN A 54 2.65 -8.15 12.94
N ASP A 55 3.06 -8.20 14.20
CA ASP A 55 2.40 -9.03 15.22
C ASP A 55 0.96 -8.56 15.48
N LYS A 56 0.73 -7.25 15.46
CA LYS A 56 -0.62 -6.69 15.58
C LYS A 56 -1.52 -7.09 14.41
N LEU A 57 -0.98 -7.10 13.19
CA LEU A 57 -1.71 -7.55 12.00
C LEU A 57 -2.02 -9.04 12.07
N LEU A 58 -1.07 -9.87 12.47
CA LEU A 58 -1.28 -11.31 12.62
C LEU A 58 -2.32 -11.63 13.70
N ASP A 59 -2.28 -10.92 14.83
CA ASP A 59 -3.30 -11.04 15.89
C ASP A 59 -4.68 -10.63 15.37
N PHE A 60 -4.75 -9.52 14.62
CA PHE A 60 -5.99 -9.07 13.97
C PHE A 60 -6.55 -10.12 12.99
N TYR A 61 -5.71 -10.70 12.14
CA TYR A 61 -6.16 -11.74 11.20
C TYR A 61 -6.63 -13.01 11.91
N ASN A 62 -5.95 -13.42 12.99
CA ASN A 62 -6.35 -14.58 13.76
C ASN A 62 -7.71 -14.40 14.45
N LYS A 63 -8.02 -13.18 14.88
CA LYS A 63 -9.33 -12.82 15.48
C LYS A 63 -10.42 -12.65 14.42
N ASN A 64 -10.04 -12.38 13.15
CA ASN A 64 -10.97 -12.06 12.08
C ASN A 64 -10.73 -12.94 10.83
N PRO A 65 -10.97 -14.27 10.88
CA PRO A 65 -10.62 -15.19 9.79
C PRO A 65 -11.41 -14.98 8.51
N GLN A 66 -12.47 -14.18 8.55
CA GLN A 66 -13.29 -13.81 7.38
C GLN A 66 -13.07 -12.35 6.94
N PHE A 67 -12.00 -11.73 7.42
CA PHE A 67 -11.68 -10.33 7.12
C PHE A 67 -11.48 -10.07 5.62
N ILE A 68 -10.84 -11.00 4.90
CA ILE A 68 -10.68 -10.92 3.44
C ILE A 68 -11.43 -12.06 2.76
N VAL A 69 -12.21 -11.73 1.74
CA VAL A 69 -12.98 -12.68 0.95
C VAL A 69 -12.54 -12.59 -0.52
N PRO A 70 -12.35 -13.71 -1.21
CA PRO A 70 -12.49 -15.10 -0.78
C PRO A 70 -11.35 -15.58 0.13
N ALA A 71 -11.57 -16.70 0.83
CA ALA A 71 -10.64 -17.23 1.85
C ALA A 71 -9.22 -17.47 1.35
N PHE A 72 -9.02 -17.87 0.09
CA PHE A 72 -7.68 -18.07 -0.45
C PHE A 72 -6.89 -16.76 -0.52
N ARG A 73 -7.56 -15.61 -0.75
CA ARG A 73 -6.92 -14.29 -0.70
C ARG A 73 -6.53 -13.90 0.73
N PHE A 74 -7.35 -14.27 1.70
CA PHE A 74 -6.98 -14.12 3.11
C PHE A 74 -5.72 -14.92 3.45
N ASN A 75 -5.66 -16.18 3.01
CA ASN A 75 -4.51 -17.04 3.25
C ASN A 75 -3.22 -16.50 2.59
N GLU A 76 -3.32 -15.94 1.38
CA GLU A 76 -2.19 -15.27 0.71
C GLU A 76 -1.66 -14.10 1.52
N ILE A 77 -2.53 -13.23 2.02
CA ILE A 77 -2.16 -12.05 2.81
C ILE A 77 -1.59 -12.45 4.16
N LYS A 78 -2.19 -13.42 4.84
CA LYS A 78 -1.68 -13.93 6.10
C LYS A 78 -0.28 -14.53 5.92
N ALA A 79 -0.10 -15.41 4.95
CA ALA A 79 1.19 -16.01 4.64
C ALA A 79 2.25 -14.97 4.21
N PHE A 80 1.84 -13.92 3.49
CA PHE A 80 2.72 -12.79 3.16
C PHE A 80 3.20 -12.08 4.44
N THR A 81 2.29 -11.81 5.37
CA THR A 81 2.61 -11.15 6.64
C THR A 81 3.49 -12.02 7.53
N GLU A 82 3.24 -13.34 7.60
CA GLU A 82 4.03 -14.30 8.38
C GLU A 82 5.48 -14.44 7.90
N ARG A 83 5.76 -14.20 6.60
CA ARG A 83 7.12 -14.23 6.04
C ARG A 83 8.01 -13.07 6.48
N GLY A 84 7.46 -12.07 7.13
CA GLY A 84 8.19 -10.89 7.59
C GLY A 84 7.88 -9.65 6.75
N LEU A 85 7.33 -8.63 7.41
CA LEU A 85 7.05 -7.34 6.80
C LEU A 85 8.31 -6.46 6.82
N GLN A 86 8.52 -5.73 5.73
CA GLN A 86 9.61 -4.76 5.61
C GLN A 86 9.06 -3.33 5.69
N ASP A 87 9.84 -2.46 6.31
CA ASP A 87 9.57 -1.02 6.27
C ASP A 87 9.70 -0.53 4.83
N PHE A 88 8.85 0.38 4.40
CA PHE A 88 8.88 0.88 3.04
C PHE A 88 8.88 2.41 2.97
N SER A 89 9.43 2.94 1.89
CA SER A 89 9.51 4.37 1.62
C SER A 89 8.13 4.94 1.31
N ILE A 90 7.76 6.00 2.03
CA ILE A 90 6.47 6.71 1.94
C ILE A 90 6.60 8.13 1.40
N SER A 91 7.77 8.52 0.95
CA SER A 91 8.01 9.82 0.31
C SER A 91 8.94 9.70 -0.87
N ARG A 92 9.00 10.77 -1.65
CA ARG A 92 9.95 10.97 -2.74
C ARG A 92 10.50 12.39 -2.64
N MET A 93 11.75 12.58 -3.03
CA MET A 93 12.31 13.92 -3.13
C MET A 93 11.59 14.73 -4.21
N LYS A 94 11.21 15.96 -3.90
CA LYS A 94 10.47 16.86 -4.82
C LYS A 94 11.27 17.18 -6.09
N GLU A 95 12.59 17.13 -6.03
CA GLU A 95 13.45 17.28 -7.21
C GLU A 95 13.21 16.20 -8.27
N LYS A 96 12.87 14.99 -7.82
CA LYS A 96 12.62 13.83 -8.70
C LYS A 96 11.14 13.66 -9.04
N MET A 97 10.27 14.06 -8.13
CA MET A 97 8.82 14.04 -8.31
C MET A 97 8.25 15.41 -7.97
N SER A 98 8.11 16.26 -8.97
CA SER A 98 7.67 17.66 -8.79
C SER A 98 6.20 17.79 -8.40
N TRP A 99 5.40 16.74 -8.59
CA TRP A 99 3.96 16.71 -8.31
C TRP A 99 3.64 15.72 -7.18
N GLY A 100 2.75 16.12 -6.28
CA GLY A 100 2.30 15.29 -5.17
C GLY A 100 1.95 16.12 -3.93
N VAL A 101 1.37 15.46 -2.92
CA VAL A 101 1.08 16.08 -1.63
C VAL A 101 2.39 16.23 -0.84
N SER A 102 2.68 17.46 -0.42
CA SER A 102 3.89 17.73 0.37
C SER A 102 3.86 17.01 1.71
N VAL A 103 5.02 16.50 2.14
CA VAL A 103 5.15 15.95 3.49
C VAL A 103 4.98 17.07 4.51
N PRO A 104 4.12 16.91 5.53
CA PRO A 104 3.94 17.93 6.55
C PRO A 104 5.26 18.30 7.24
N GLY A 105 5.59 19.60 7.22
CA GLY A 105 6.82 20.12 7.81
C GLY A 105 8.09 19.92 6.97
N ASP A 106 8.01 19.32 5.78
CA ASP A 106 9.16 19.13 4.88
C ASP A 106 8.79 19.42 3.42
N ALA A 107 9.11 20.63 2.96
CA ALA A 107 8.80 21.08 1.61
C ALA A 107 9.64 20.39 0.51
N ASN A 108 10.70 19.66 0.88
CA ASN A 108 11.59 18.97 -0.05
C ASN A 108 11.11 17.57 -0.43
N HIS A 109 10.04 17.10 0.24
CA HIS A 109 9.49 15.78 -0.02
C HIS A 109 8.00 15.86 -0.37
N VAL A 110 7.57 14.93 -1.22
CA VAL A 110 6.16 14.66 -1.50
C VAL A 110 5.81 13.25 -1.01
N MET A 111 4.57 13.06 -0.59
CA MET A 111 4.11 11.74 -0.15
C MET A 111 4.03 10.76 -1.32
N TYR A 112 4.39 9.51 -1.04
CA TYR A 112 4.19 8.42 -1.98
C TYR A 112 2.69 8.17 -2.16
N VAL A 113 2.27 8.05 -3.42
CA VAL A 113 0.86 8.03 -3.82
C VAL A 113 -0.02 7.04 -3.03
N TRP A 114 0.46 5.85 -2.74
CA TRP A 114 -0.33 4.87 -2.00
C TRP A 114 -0.48 5.22 -0.52
N PHE A 115 0.51 5.88 0.08
CA PHE A 115 0.40 6.31 1.47
C PHE A 115 -0.59 7.46 1.63
N ASP A 116 -0.66 8.35 0.64
CA ASP A 116 -1.66 9.41 0.55
C ASP A 116 -3.04 8.83 0.17
N ALA A 117 -3.11 8.08 -0.94
CA ALA A 117 -4.37 7.61 -1.50
C ALA A 117 -5.19 6.73 -0.54
N LEU A 118 -4.55 5.91 0.29
CA LEU A 118 -5.27 5.03 1.23
C LEU A 118 -6.04 5.80 2.30
N SER A 119 -5.61 7.02 2.65
CA SER A 119 -6.30 7.88 3.62
C SER A 119 -7.68 8.33 3.15
N ASN A 120 -7.98 8.26 1.83
CA ASN A 120 -9.26 8.68 1.26
C ASN A 120 -10.47 7.95 1.86
N TYR A 121 -10.30 6.72 2.31
CA TYR A 121 -11.39 5.92 2.90
C TYR A 121 -11.97 6.55 4.16
N ILE A 122 -11.19 7.32 4.89
CA ILE A 122 -11.64 8.01 6.10
C ILE A 122 -11.76 9.52 5.89
N SER A 123 -10.92 10.13 5.04
CA SER A 123 -11.01 11.57 4.78
C SER A 123 -12.30 11.95 4.05
N THR A 124 -12.82 11.08 3.17
CA THR A 124 -14.13 11.27 2.53
C THR A 124 -15.31 11.21 3.49
N LEU A 125 -15.08 10.63 4.68
CA LEU A 125 -16.03 10.64 5.80
C LEU A 125 -15.81 11.83 6.76
N GLY A 126 -14.94 12.77 6.37
CA GLY A 126 -14.67 13.99 7.11
C GLY A 126 -13.60 13.88 8.18
N TRP A 127 -12.98 12.71 8.39
CA TRP A 127 -11.90 12.58 9.37
C TRP A 127 -10.67 13.43 8.96
N PRO A 128 -10.02 14.16 9.88
CA PRO A 128 -10.30 14.22 11.33
C PRO A 128 -11.30 15.32 11.75
N GLU A 129 -11.79 16.17 10.84
CA GLU A 129 -12.56 17.37 11.16
C GLU A 129 -14.03 17.06 11.53
N ASP A 130 -14.70 16.19 10.75
CA ASP A 130 -16.09 15.75 11.00
C ASP A 130 -16.10 14.39 11.72
N GLN A 131 -15.96 14.44 13.04
CA GLN A 131 -16.00 13.22 13.86
C GLN A 131 -17.37 12.54 13.82
N THR A 132 -18.46 13.27 13.66
CA THR A 132 -19.83 12.71 13.68
C THR A 132 -20.05 11.79 12.50
N THR A 133 -19.68 12.21 11.28
CA THR A 133 -19.82 11.40 10.08
C THR A 133 -18.85 10.23 10.10
N PHE A 134 -17.61 10.45 10.53
CA PHE A 134 -16.62 9.39 10.69
C PHE A 134 -17.07 8.31 11.69
N GLU A 135 -17.53 8.71 12.88
CA GLU A 135 -18.02 7.77 13.89
C GLU A 135 -19.22 6.97 13.39
N LYS A 136 -20.16 7.62 12.71
CA LYS A 136 -21.36 6.98 12.19
C LYS A 136 -21.05 5.90 11.17
N TYR A 137 -20.19 6.18 10.19
CA TYR A 137 -19.99 5.29 9.05
C TYR A 137 -18.75 4.39 9.16
N TRP A 138 -17.72 4.81 9.90
CA TRP A 138 -16.51 4.03 10.08
C TRP A 138 -16.48 3.29 11.41
N VAL A 139 -16.61 4.00 12.53
CA VAL A 139 -16.45 3.40 13.87
C VAL A 139 -17.63 2.51 14.23
N ASN A 140 -18.85 3.04 14.10
CA ASN A 140 -20.11 2.35 14.43
C ASN A 140 -20.77 1.72 13.20
N GLY A 141 -20.24 1.97 12.02
CA GLY A 141 -20.65 1.39 10.77
C GLY A 141 -20.03 0.01 10.54
N ASN A 142 -20.15 -0.45 9.31
CA ASN A 142 -19.58 -1.72 8.88
C ASN A 142 -18.77 -1.50 7.59
N PRO A 143 -17.60 -0.82 7.65
CA PRO A 143 -16.86 -0.46 6.46
C PRO A 143 -16.37 -1.70 5.70
N ILE A 144 -16.84 -1.85 4.47
CA ILE A 144 -16.45 -2.92 3.56
C ILE A 144 -15.74 -2.29 2.37
N GLN A 145 -14.54 -2.76 2.07
CA GLN A 145 -13.76 -2.31 0.93
C GLN A 145 -13.77 -3.35 -0.18
N TYR A 146 -13.84 -2.87 -1.42
CA TYR A 146 -13.76 -3.70 -2.62
C TYR A 146 -12.49 -3.36 -3.37
N CYS A 147 -11.72 -4.36 -3.77
CA CYS A 147 -10.51 -4.13 -4.55
C CYS A 147 -10.22 -5.26 -5.54
N GLY A 148 -9.45 -4.93 -6.58
CA GLY A 148 -8.82 -5.93 -7.44
C GLY A 148 -7.70 -6.67 -6.72
N LYS A 149 -7.39 -7.87 -7.19
CA LYS A 149 -6.37 -8.74 -6.56
C LYS A 149 -4.99 -8.05 -6.41
N ASP A 150 -4.64 -7.15 -7.32
CA ASP A 150 -3.36 -6.43 -7.32
C ASP A 150 -3.25 -5.46 -6.12
N ASN A 151 -4.38 -4.98 -5.61
CA ASN A 151 -4.44 -4.03 -4.50
C ASN A 151 -4.62 -4.71 -3.13
N THR A 152 -4.68 -6.04 -3.07
CA THR A 152 -4.96 -6.75 -1.82
C THR A 152 -3.92 -6.46 -0.73
N ARG A 153 -2.63 -6.32 -1.08
CA ARG A 153 -1.57 -5.98 -0.11
C ARG A 153 -1.74 -4.55 0.43
N PHE A 154 -2.10 -3.60 -0.44
CA PHE A 154 -2.34 -2.22 -0.01
C PHE A 154 -3.53 -2.14 0.94
N GLN A 155 -4.62 -2.83 0.62
CA GLN A 155 -5.84 -2.81 1.43
C GLN A 155 -5.73 -3.66 2.69
N GLY A 156 -5.22 -4.88 2.56
CA GLY A 156 -5.20 -5.88 3.61
C GLY A 156 -4.05 -5.72 4.62
N VAL A 157 -2.93 -5.15 4.20
CA VAL A 157 -1.73 -5.01 5.04
C VAL A 157 -1.45 -3.54 5.34
N ILE A 158 -1.10 -2.75 4.32
CA ILE A 158 -0.61 -1.38 4.51
C ILE A 158 -1.67 -0.49 5.15
N TRP A 159 -2.89 -0.49 4.58
CA TRP A 159 -3.99 0.30 5.12
C TRP A 159 -4.36 -0.09 6.55
N GLN A 160 -4.44 -1.38 6.84
CA GLN A 160 -4.73 -1.84 8.19
C GLN A 160 -3.64 -1.42 9.19
N ALA A 161 -2.38 -1.50 8.78
CA ALA A 161 -1.26 -1.03 9.59
C ALA A 161 -1.30 0.50 9.82
N MET A 162 -1.66 1.29 8.79
CA MET A 162 -1.82 2.74 8.93
C MET A 162 -2.90 3.09 9.97
N LEU A 163 -4.05 2.43 9.90
CA LEU A 163 -5.12 2.59 10.88
C LEU A 163 -4.66 2.24 12.30
N MET A 164 -3.98 1.10 12.47
CA MET A 164 -3.41 0.69 13.76
C MET A 164 -2.38 1.69 14.29
N ALA A 165 -1.54 2.23 13.41
CA ALA A 165 -0.54 3.24 13.78
C ALA A 165 -1.16 4.56 14.23
N ALA A 166 -2.32 4.91 13.65
CA ALA A 166 -3.12 6.09 13.99
C ALA A 166 -4.05 5.87 15.21
N GLY A 167 -4.16 4.64 15.72
CA GLY A 167 -5.10 4.30 16.80
C GLY A 167 -6.56 4.28 16.35
N LEU A 168 -6.81 4.07 15.06
CA LEU A 168 -8.14 4.04 14.47
C LEU A 168 -8.63 2.60 14.27
N PRO A 169 -9.95 2.39 14.26
CA PRO A 169 -10.52 1.07 13.98
C PRO A 169 -10.19 0.58 12.57
N ASN A 170 -9.86 -0.70 12.45
CA ASN A 170 -9.62 -1.34 11.17
C ASN A 170 -10.89 -1.43 10.31
N THR A 171 -10.72 -1.62 9.01
CA THR A 171 -11.79 -1.99 8.09
C THR A 171 -12.44 -3.31 8.55
N ASN A 172 -13.74 -3.42 8.45
CA ASN A 172 -14.44 -4.63 8.88
C ASN A 172 -14.24 -5.80 7.90
N LYS A 173 -14.27 -5.54 6.59
CA LYS A 173 -14.12 -6.57 5.57
C LYS A 173 -13.52 -6.04 4.28
N ILE A 174 -12.76 -6.90 3.59
CA ILE A 174 -12.25 -6.63 2.24
C ILE A 174 -12.78 -7.71 1.30
N VAL A 175 -13.39 -7.30 0.20
CA VAL A 175 -13.86 -8.19 -0.87
C VAL A 175 -12.91 -8.02 -2.07
N VAL A 176 -12.22 -9.09 -2.43
CA VAL A 176 -11.22 -9.08 -3.49
C VAL A 176 -11.78 -9.71 -4.76
N ASN A 177 -11.82 -8.93 -5.82
CA ASN A 177 -12.25 -9.38 -7.14
C ASN A 177 -11.04 -9.81 -8.01
N GLY A 178 -11.28 -10.73 -8.93
CA GLY A 178 -10.36 -11.05 -10.01
C GLY A 178 -10.20 -9.86 -10.99
N HIS A 179 -9.30 -10.01 -11.95
CA HIS A 179 -9.22 -9.04 -13.04
C HIS A 179 -10.46 -9.14 -13.93
N ILE A 180 -10.90 -8.00 -14.43
CA ILE A 180 -11.86 -7.95 -15.54
C ILE A 180 -11.07 -8.30 -16.81
N THR A 181 -11.55 -9.29 -17.54
CA THR A 181 -10.91 -9.77 -18.76
C THR A 181 -11.81 -9.55 -19.97
N ALA A 182 -11.21 -9.26 -21.12
CA ALA A 182 -11.86 -9.34 -22.41
C ALA A 182 -12.01 -10.81 -22.85
N ASP A 183 -12.64 -11.02 -23.99
CA ASP A 183 -12.72 -12.34 -24.62
C ASP A 183 -11.34 -12.96 -24.80
N GLY A 184 -11.24 -14.28 -24.53
CA GLY A 184 -9.96 -14.97 -24.52
C GLY A 184 -9.14 -14.83 -23.24
N GLY A 185 -9.70 -14.23 -22.17
CA GLY A 185 -9.04 -14.16 -20.84
C GLY A 185 -7.96 -13.09 -20.72
N VAL A 186 -7.82 -12.20 -21.68
CA VAL A 186 -6.83 -11.11 -21.65
C VAL A 186 -7.26 -10.04 -20.64
N LYS A 187 -6.37 -9.68 -19.71
CA LYS A 187 -6.64 -8.60 -18.74
C LYS A 187 -6.94 -7.29 -19.46
N MET A 188 -8.08 -6.69 -19.19
CA MET A 188 -8.37 -5.33 -19.68
C MET A 188 -7.40 -4.33 -19.06
N SER A 189 -6.79 -3.51 -19.91
CA SER A 189 -5.86 -2.47 -19.49
C SER A 189 -6.07 -1.20 -20.29
N LYS A 190 -5.57 -0.05 -19.79
CA LYS A 190 -5.64 1.23 -20.50
C LYS A 190 -4.94 1.21 -21.86
N THR A 191 -3.97 0.32 -22.04
CA THR A 191 -3.18 0.19 -23.26
C THR A 191 -3.86 -0.67 -24.33
N LEU A 192 -4.84 -1.47 -23.97
CA LEU A 192 -5.57 -2.37 -24.88
C LEU A 192 -6.96 -1.85 -25.26
N GLY A 193 -7.33 -0.66 -24.82
CA GLY A 193 -8.58 0.02 -25.15
C GLY A 193 -9.69 -0.21 -24.16
#